data_88287a6b6e3a9a1231e97b446b54c1e4
#
_entry.id   88287a6b6e3a9a1231e97b446b54c1e4
#
_cell.length_a   1.000
_cell.length_b   1.000
_cell.length_c   1.000
_cell.angle_alpha   90.00
_cell.angle_beta   90.00
_cell.angle_gamma   90.00
#
_symmetry.space_group_name_H-M   'P 1'
#
loop_
_entity.id
_entity.type
_entity.pdbx_description
1 polymer ?
#
loop_
_entity_poly.entity_id
_entity_poly.type
_entity_poly.pdbx_seq_one_letter_code
_entity_poly.pdbx_strand_id
1 'polypeptide(L)'
;MREMDLIRSNNLIDMRAIQISYLNEMRVIVLFLLFLPLSLFAQKISPLDYGLAQAKTGIERYRILLTTHKLALEKGLTVDYTGIKELDIEIPIDGCSIPLGYNTDFKGLILNVTNKRKNIYLFKMNQNLIPISISKQEFCSLSYLHREEFKYGDKLLVIEDKTPWVKNRIGYAYGAMRKDVLLISDAKVVNSPVASYNTLASQPQFKYCSVDQNEKIIDGITINRMESSTCMTRCFLIENQNRVTISNVIINTPVNALYGDAAISLQNCTNSLLKDIVINGTYSQLKRYGYGIMFNNLWNTTILRLKGDGKWGIFGNNNVNVAHLKDCCINRFDIHCYGRDIDFENCTIFRLYNQYSSIYGKISYRNCVFDAAIPCLLTSSYNAYTPFDLFFENCIMKMTSLNDGIIYIMGIPKQENERFELAKKCLPNIKIDNCQIEFKEPLKECYIFKSDTQRLPISFGYISQIVLNKIDISSDAVVCKISNIDLFTDDVIDYKMEKLSTKGSNKISPIVVQS
;
A
#
# COMPACT_ATOMS: atom_id res chain seq x y z
N MET A 1 31.09 19.42 -78.36
CA MET A 1 31.67 18.18 -77.80
C MET A 1 32.26 18.35 -76.40
N ARG A 2 32.81 19.48 -75.99
CA ARG A 2 33.40 19.67 -74.64
C ARG A 2 32.38 19.85 -73.49
N GLU A 3 31.20 20.34 -73.69
CA GLU A 3 30.21 20.51 -72.62
C GLU A 3 29.46 19.25 -72.27
N MET A 4 29.29 18.30 -73.16
CA MET A 4 28.62 17.04 -72.89
C MET A 4 29.49 16.06 -72.05
N ASP A 5 30.80 16.17 -72.11
CA ASP A 5 31.71 15.34 -71.31
C ASP A 5 31.82 15.82 -69.84
N LEU A 6 31.67 17.13 -69.60
CA LEU A 6 31.64 17.68 -68.23
C LEU A 6 30.39 17.29 -67.45
N ILE A 7 29.22 17.25 -68.13
CA ILE A 7 27.96 16.85 -67.50
C ILE A 7 27.97 15.34 -67.17
N ARG A 8 28.61 14.50 -67.97
CA ARG A 8 28.75 13.04 -67.68
C ARG A 8 29.71 12.78 -66.53
N SER A 9 30.81 13.52 -66.37
CA SER A 9 31.73 13.34 -65.27
C SER A 9 31.16 13.78 -63.90
N ASN A 10 30.39 14.86 -63.86
CA ASN A 10 29.77 15.33 -62.65
C ASN A 10 28.64 14.39 -62.17
N ASN A 11 27.84 13.84 -63.07
CA ASN A 11 26.81 12.87 -62.70
C ASN A 11 27.37 11.52 -62.23
N LEU A 12 28.56 11.11 -62.69
CA LEU A 12 29.23 9.89 -62.21
C LEU A 12 29.89 10.08 -60.82
N ILE A 13 30.34 11.30 -60.50
CA ILE A 13 30.88 11.63 -59.17
C ILE A 13 29.76 11.69 -58.14
N ASP A 14 28.60 12.31 -58.48
CA ASP A 14 27.43 12.34 -57.60
C ASP A 14 26.84 10.96 -57.33
N MET A 15 26.72 10.11 -58.35
CA MET A 15 26.26 8.74 -58.16
C MET A 15 27.20 7.90 -57.29
N ARG A 16 28.52 8.08 -57.37
CA ARG A 16 29.47 7.39 -56.51
C ARG A 16 29.42 7.93 -55.06
N ALA A 17 29.25 9.25 -54.87
CA ALA A 17 29.09 9.85 -53.53
C ALA A 17 27.82 9.34 -52.84
N ILE A 18 26.70 9.26 -53.56
CA ILE A 18 25.43 8.69 -53.07
C ILE A 18 25.59 7.20 -52.72
N GLN A 19 26.26 6.44 -53.57
CA GLN A 19 26.48 5.00 -53.35
C GLN A 19 27.41 4.72 -52.16
N ILE A 20 28.42 5.55 -51.90
CA ILE A 20 29.32 5.49 -50.75
C ILE A 20 28.56 5.89 -49.46
N SER A 21 27.68 6.90 -49.51
CA SER A 21 26.82 7.29 -48.40
C SER A 21 25.88 6.14 -47.99
N TYR A 22 25.17 5.53 -48.95
CA TYR A 22 24.28 4.39 -48.74
C TYR A 22 25.02 3.17 -48.19
N LEU A 23 26.22 2.88 -48.67
CA LEU A 23 27.06 1.79 -48.15
C LEU A 23 27.55 2.04 -46.72
N ASN A 24 27.83 3.27 -46.35
CA ASN A 24 28.20 3.64 -44.99
C ASN A 24 26.99 3.61 -44.05
N GLU A 25 25.82 4.08 -44.45
CA GLU A 25 24.58 3.93 -43.67
C GLU A 25 24.18 2.45 -43.49
N MET A 26 24.26 1.64 -44.54
CA MET A 26 24.03 0.20 -44.46
C MET A 26 25.06 -0.47 -43.53
N ARG A 27 26.35 -0.10 -43.53
CA ARG A 27 27.35 -0.62 -42.62
C ARG A 27 27.06 -0.24 -41.18
N VAL A 28 26.61 0.99 -40.91
CA VAL A 28 26.20 1.42 -39.55
C VAL A 28 24.97 0.66 -39.09
N ILE A 29 23.97 0.47 -39.96
CA ILE A 29 22.77 -0.31 -39.64
C ILE A 29 23.12 -1.80 -39.41
N VAL A 30 23.97 -2.41 -40.22
CA VAL A 30 24.42 -3.80 -40.04
C VAL A 30 25.28 -3.95 -38.79
N LEU A 31 26.16 -3.00 -38.45
CA LEU A 31 26.86 -2.96 -37.19
C LEU A 31 25.90 -2.82 -36.01
N PHE A 32 24.92 -1.92 -36.09
CA PHE A 32 23.88 -1.78 -35.06
C PHE A 32 23.05 -3.05 -34.90
N LEU A 33 22.67 -3.72 -36.00
CA LEU A 33 21.95 -5.00 -35.97
C LEU A 33 22.79 -6.18 -35.50
N LEU A 34 24.13 -6.14 -35.68
CA LEU A 34 25.05 -7.17 -35.15
C LEU A 34 25.37 -6.99 -33.67
N PHE A 35 25.25 -5.75 -33.14
CA PHE A 35 25.45 -5.47 -31.72
C PHE A 35 24.15 -5.46 -30.89
N LEU A 36 22.97 -5.43 -31.55
CA LEU A 36 21.67 -5.47 -30.89
C LEU A 36 21.26 -6.83 -30.27
N PRO A 37 21.73 -8.00 -30.73
CA PRO A 37 21.21 -9.25 -30.18
C PRO A 37 21.84 -9.75 -28.87
N LEU A 38 22.96 -9.19 -28.45
CA LEU A 38 23.65 -9.73 -27.27
C LEU A 38 23.23 -9.12 -25.93
N SER A 39 22.53 -8.01 -25.93
CA SER A 39 22.06 -7.34 -24.71
C SER A 39 20.55 -7.46 -24.43
N LEU A 40 19.75 -8.01 -25.37
CA LEU A 40 18.28 -8.09 -25.25
C LEU A 40 17.75 -9.40 -24.68
N PHE A 41 18.55 -10.44 -24.56
CA PHE A 41 18.16 -11.60 -23.79
C PHE A 41 18.66 -11.42 -22.36
N ALA A 42 17.77 -11.03 -21.45
CA ALA A 42 18.04 -11.12 -20.02
C ALA A 42 18.59 -12.53 -19.75
N GLN A 43 19.87 -12.63 -19.43
CA GLN A 43 20.48 -13.92 -19.14
C GLN A 43 19.73 -14.53 -17.97
N LYS A 44 19.34 -15.78 -18.13
CA LYS A 44 18.54 -16.51 -17.16
C LYS A 44 19.41 -17.55 -16.45
N ILE A 45 19.01 -17.85 -15.23
CA ILE A 45 19.62 -18.89 -14.40
C ILE A 45 18.49 -19.72 -13.78
N SER A 46 18.59 -21.04 -13.84
CA SER A 46 17.58 -21.92 -13.28
C SER A 46 18.08 -22.67 -12.04
N PRO A 47 17.24 -22.89 -11.03
CA PRO A 47 17.58 -23.79 -9.92
C PRO A 47 17.91 -25.21 -10.39
N LEU A 48 17.40 -25.64 -11.56
CA LEU A 48 17.73 -26.93 -12.15
C LEU A 48 19.20 -27.05 -12.53
N ASP A 49 19.84 -25.95 -12.92
CA ASP A 49 21.27 -25.88 -13.25
C ASP A 49 22.18 -26.12 -12.04
N TYR A 50 21.61 -26.00 -10.83
CA TYR A 50 22.32 -26.16 -9.55
C TYR A 50 21.93 -27.44 -8.82
N GLY A 51 21.40 -28.40 -9.51
CA GLY A 51 21.11 -29.73 -8.96
C GLY A 51 19.78 -29.87 -8.23
N LEU A 52 18.80 -29.00 -8.50
CA LEU A 52 17.49 -29.06 -7.85
C LEU A 52 16.80 -30.42 -8.08
N ALA A 53 16.94 -31.01 -9.28
CA ALA A 53 16.36 -32.30 -9.61
C ALA A 53 16.95 -33.48 -8.81
N GLN A 54 18.19 -33.34 -8.31
CA GLN A 54 18.90 -34.33 -7.50
C GLN A 54 18.73 -34.15 -6.00
N ALA A 55 18.18 -32.99 -5.57
CA ALA A 55 18.01 -32.69 -4.15
C ALA A 55 16.99 -33.62 -3.47
N LYS A 56 17.42 -34.30 -2.43
CA LYS A 56 16.63 -35.32 -1.71
C LYS A 56 15.78 -34.72 -0.59
N THR A 57 16.24 -33.64 0.02
CA THR A 57 15.61 -33.05 1.20
C THR A 57 15.08 -31.62 0.94
N GLY A 58 14.11 -31.17 1.72
CA GLY A 58 13.61 -29.80 1.68
C GLY A 58 14.70 -28.77 2.01
N ILE A 59 15.64 -29.10 2.89
CA ILE A 59 16.79 -28.24 3.22
C ILE A 59 17.74 -28.10 2.03
N GLU A 60 18.06 -29.17 1.33
CA GLU A 60 18.89 -29.10 0.11
C GLU A 60 18.23 -28.22 -0.94
N ARG A 61 16.93 -28.41 -1.21
CA ARG A 61 16.18 -27.59 -2.16
C ARG A 61 16.17 -26.11 -1.76
N TYR A 62 15.94 -25.81 -0.49
CA TYR A 62 16.03 -24.45 0.02
C TYR A 62 17.42 -23.84 -0.23
N ARG A 63 18.50 -24.57 0.04
CA ARG A 63 19.88 -24.10 -0.17
C ARG A 63 20.18 -23.85 -1.65
N ILE A 64 19.66 -24.68 -2.55
CA ILE A 64 19.80 -24.49 -3.99
C ILE A 64 19.07 -23.23 -4.43
N LEU A 65 17.81 -23.00 -3.99
CA LEU A 65 17.10 -21.77 -4.28
C LEU A 65 17.88 -20.55 -3.77
N LEU A 66 18.35 -20.60 -2.54
CA LEU A 66 19.14 -19.53 -1.93
C LEU A 66 20.39 -19.20 -2.75
N THR A 67 21.13 -20.23 -3.19
CA THR A 67 22.35 -20.07 -4.01
C THR A 67 22.03 -19.49 -5.38
N THR A 68 21.01 -20.03 -6.05
CA THR A 68 20.57 -19.55 -7.37
C THR A 68 20.20 -18.08 -7.34
N HIS A 69 19.39 -17.68 -6.36
CA HIS A 69 18.95 -16.29 -6.21
C HIS A 69 20.09 -15.34 -5.82
N LYS A 70 21.05 -15.79 -4.99
CA LYS A 70 22.25 -15.00 -4.68
C LYS A 70 23.09 -14.74 -5.94
N LEU A 71 23.34 -15.77 -6.71
CA LEU A 71 24.08 -15.64 -7.97
C LEU A 71 23.35 -14.79 -9.00
N ALA A 72 22.02 -14.94 -9.10
CA ALA A 72 21.19 -14.10 -9.95
C ALA A 72 21.32 -12.62 -9.58
N LEU A 73 21.25 -12.31 -8.28
CA LEU A 73 21.39 -10.94 -7.78
C LEU A 73 22.78 -10.38 -8.05
N GLU A 74 23.85 -11.14 -7.79
CA GLU A 74 25.23 -10.73 -8.01
C GLU A 74 25.54 -10.45 -9.48
N LYS A 75 24.92 -11.21 -10.40
CA LYS A 75 25.19 -11.13 -11.84
C LYS A 75 24.13 -10.35 -12.62
N GLY A 76 23.09 -9.84 -11.97
CA GLY A 76 21.97 -9.14 -12.63
C GLY A 76 21.14 -10.06 -13.53
N LEU A 77 20.99 -11.33 -13.17
CA LEU A 77 20.27 -12.35 -13.95
C LEU A 77 18.81 -12.50 -13.47
N THR A 78 17.97 -13.00 -14.38
CA THR A 78 16.60 -13.43 -14.04
C THR A 78 16.59 -14.89 -13.60
N VAL A 79 15.91 -15.20 -12.49
CA VAL A 79 15.70 -16.59 -12.07
C VAL A 79 14.53 -17.19 -12.85
N ASP A 80 14.77 -18.31 -13.54
CA ASP A 80 13.78 -19.00 -14.36
C ASP A 80 13.37 -20.33 -13.70
N TYR A 81 12.08 -20.43 -13.40
CA TYR A 81 11.45 -21.62 -12.83
C TYR A 81 10.76 -22.52 -13.85
N THR A 82 11.01 -22.31 -15.14
CA THR A 82 10.44 -23.15 -16.21
C THR A 82 10.73 -24.63 -15.95
N GLY A 83 9.70 -25.47 -16.00
CA GLY A 83 9.79 -26.91 -15.72
C GLY A 83 9.66 -27.31 -14.24
N ILE A 84 9.61 -26.34 -13.32
CA ILE A 84 9.42 -26.61 -11.89
C ILE A 84 7.98 -26.28 -11.53
N LYS A 85 7.14 -27.30 -11.34
CA LYS A 85 5.70 -27.11 -11.04
C LYS A 85 5.41 -27.03 -9.56
N GLU A 86 6.06 -27.88 -8.77
CA GLU A 86 5.85 -27.97 -7.33
C GLU A 86 7.17 -28.27 -6.62
N LEU A 87 7.35 -27.70 -5.46
CA LEU A 87 8.57 -27.82 -4.69
C LEU A 87 8.31 -27.75 -3.19
N ASP A 88 8.75 -28.75 -2.44
CA ASP A 88 8.77 -28.73 -0.99
C ASP A 88 10.12 -28.24 -0.51
N ILE A 89 10.14 -27.19 0.31
CA ILE A 89 11.34 -26.68 0.95
C ILE A 89 11.21 -26.68 2.49
N GLU A 90 12.35 -26.82 3.14
CA GLU A 90 12.45 -26.67 4.59
C GLU A 90 13.51 -25.61 4.91
N ILE A 91 13.10 -24.55 5.58
CA ILE A 91 14.00 -23.51 6.05
C ILE A 91 14.63 -23.97 7.36
N PRO A 92 15.95 -24.18 7.45
CA PRO A 92 16.62 -24.62 8.67
C PRO A 92 16.66 -23.50 9.72
N ILE A 93 17.05 -23.84 10.95
CA ILE A 93 17.12 -22.89 12.08
C ILE A 93 18.08 -21.71 11.77
N ASP A 94 19.18 -21.98 11.08
CA ASP A 94 20.18 -21.00 10.63
C ASP A 94 19.86 -20.38 9.27
N GLY A 95 18.71 -20.73 8.68
CA GLY A 95 18.29 -20.25 7.37
C GLY A 95 18.16 -18.72 7.32
N CYS A 96 18.30 -18.15 6.14
CA CYS A 96 18.13 -16.73 5.85
C CYS A 96 17.10 -16.52 4.73
N SER A 97 16.68 -15.28 4.50
CA SER A 97 15.79 -14.97 3.40
C SER A 97 16.45 -15.21 2.05
N ILE A 98 15.70 -15.72 1.10
CA ILE A 98 16.11 -15.85 -0.30
C ILE A 98 16.05 -14.46 -0.93
N PRO A 99 17.18 -13.90 -1.42
CA PRO A 99 17.17 -12.58 -2.01
C PRO A 99 16.48 -12.60 -3.37
N LEU A 100 15.64 -11.60 -3.64
CA LEU A 100 15.04 -11.36 -4.95
C LEU A 100 15.87 -10.31 -5.70
N GLY A 101 16.19 -10.61 -6.96
CA GLY A 101 16.78 -9.69 -7.90
C GLY A 101 15.74 -8.84 -8.63
N TYR A 102 16.09 -8.39 -9.84
CA TYR A 102 15.25 -7.47 -10.59
C TYR A 102 13.92 -8.09 -11.02
N ASN A 103 13.95 -9.26 -11.65
CA ASN A 103 12.74 -9.93 -12.12
C ASN A 103 12.79 -11.40 -11.71
N THR A 104 11.66 -11.89 -11.21
CA THR A 104 11.51 -13.31 -10.87
C THR A 104 10.13 -13.76 -11.33
N ASP A 105 10.11 -14.57 -12.37
CA ASP A 105 8.91 -15.22 -12.86
C ASP A 105 8.92 -16.67 -12.39
N PHE A 106 8.08 -16.97 -11.42
CA PHE A 106 7.97 -18.30 -10.82
C PHE A 106 7.21 -19.31 -11.70
N LYS A 107 6.64 -18.88 -12.82
CA LYS A 107 5.95 -19.77 -13.79
C LYS A 107 4.81 -20.60 -13.19
N GLY A 108 4.13 -20.07 -12.19
CA GLY A 108 3.05 -20.78 -11.51
C GLY A 108 3.53 -21.84 -10.51
N LEU A 109 4.77 -21.76 -10.05
CA LEU A 109 5.34 -22.64 -9.03
C LEU A 109 4.42 -22.74 -7.81
N ILE A 110 4.15 -23.97 -7.37
CA ILE A 110 3.57 -24.27 -6.07
C ILE A 110 4.73 -24.56 -5.10
N LEU A 111 4.90 -23.70 -4.11
CA LEU A 111 5.97 -23.81 -3.13
C LEU A 111 5.39 -24.16 -1.75
N ASN A 112 5.64 -25.39 -1.29
CA ASN A 112 5.27 -25.84 0.03
C ASN A 112 6.43 -25.53 1.01
N VAL A 113 6.16 -24.72 2.02
CA VAL A 113 7.21 -24.19 2.90
C VAL A 113 7.04 -24.69 4.32
N THR A 114 8.00 -25.46 4.79
CA THR A 114 8.18 -25.78 6.21
C THR A 114 9.31 -24.90 6.76
N ASN A 115 9.16 -24.42 8.00
CA ASN A 115 10.12 -23.51 8.60
C ASN A 115 10.44 -23.97 10.04
N LYS A 116 11.73 -24.12 10.33
CA LYS A 116 12.24 -24.38 11.68
C LYS A 116 12.74 -23.12 12.39
N ARG A 117 12.87 -22.02 11.69
CA ARG A 117 13.26 -20.73 12.25
C ARG A 117 12.04 -20.00 12.84
N LYS A 118 12.19 -19.44 14.01
CA LYS A 118 11.07 -18.81 14.75
C LYS A 118 10.34 -17.73 13.95
N ASN A 119 11.06 -16.96 13.16
CA ASN A 119 10.49 -15.85 12.36
C ASN A 119 11.41 -15.50 11.18
N ILE A 120 10.89 -15.54 9.96
CA ILE A 120 11.65 -15.25 8.75
C ILE A 120 10.74 -14.72 7.64
N TYR A 121 11.27 -13.85 6.79
CA TYR A 121 10.75 -13.63 5.45
C TYR A 121 11.37 -14.64 4.49
N LEU A 122 10.54 -15.36 3.73
CA LEU A 122 11.02 -16.33 2.74
C LEU A 122 11.80 -15.63 1.64
N PHE A 123 11.20 -14.62 1.03
CA PHE A 123 11.82 -13.82 -0.02
C PHE A 123 12.05 -12.39 0.46
N LYS A 124 13.20 -11.83 0.11
CA LYS A 124 13.56 -10.46 0.45
C LYS A 124 14.16 -9.72 -0.74
N MET A 125 13.61 -8.53 -1.04
CA MET A 125 14.21 -7.55 -1.94
C MET A 125 14.53 -6.30 -1.12
N ASN A 126 15.78 -5.88 -1.11
CA ASN A 126 16.23 -4.77 -0.29
C ASN A 126 17.34 -3.98 -0.97
N GLN A 127 17.26 -2.66 -0.86
CA GLN A 127 18.34 -1.74 -1.18
C GLN A 127 18.87 -1.14 0.11
N ASN A 128 20.18 -1.06 0.24
CA ASN A 128 20.80 -0.51 1.44
C ASN A 128 20.65 1.01 1.48
N LEU A 129 20.22 1.53 2.62
CA LEU A 129 20.10 2.95 2.88
C LEU A 129 21.42 3.50 3.40
N ILE A 130 21.89 4.61 2.82
CA ILE A 130 23.09 5.34 3.21
C ILE A 130 22.66 6.56 4.02
N PRO A 131 23.15 6.74 5.26
CA PRO A 131 22.88 7.95 6.02
C PRO A 131 23.44 9.19 5.31
N ILE A 132 22.68 10.29 5.34
CA ILE A 132 23.12 11.58 4.80
C ILE A 132 22.76 12.69 5.78
N SER A 133 23.68 13.62 5.98
CA SER A 133 23.45 14.79 6.83
C SER A 133 22.85 15.92 6.00
N ILE A 134 21.55 16.16 6.17
CA ILE A 134 20.81 17.28 5.59
C ILE A 134 20.26 18.08 6.78
N SER A 135 20.55 19.37 6.82
CA SER A 135 19.93 20.22 7.85
C SER A 135 18.44 20.42 7.56
N LYS A 136 17.67 20.69 8.61
CA LYS A 136 16.25 21.01 8.44
C LYS A 136 16.03 22.20 7.51
N GLN A 137 16.90 23.20 7.58
CA GLN A 137 16.84 24.37 6.71
C GLN A 137 17.05 23.98 5.23
N GLU A 138 18.09 23.20 4.94
CA GLU A 138 18.34 22.71 3.58
C GLU A 138 17.17 21.86 3.06
N PHE A 139 16.60 21.02 3.91
CA PHE A 139 15.44 20.22 3.55
C PHE A 139 14.23 21.07 3.21
N CYS A 140 13.89 22.01 4.07
CA CYS A 140 12.72 22.91 3.86
C CYS A 140 12.90 23.87 2.67
N SER A 141 14.14 24.28 2.37
CA SER A 141 14.45 25.12 1.20
C SER A 141 14.71 24.35 -0.08
N LEU A 142 14.72 23.01 -0.01
CA LEU A 142 15.08 22.11 -1.10
C LEU A 142 16.52 22.30 -1.64
N SER A 143 17.38 23.04 -0.94
CA SER A 143 18.76 23.26 -1.39
C SER A 143 19.63 22.01 -1.40
N TYR A 144 19.27 20.99 -0.64
CA TYR A 144 19.94 19.68 -0.67
C TYR A 144 19.90 19.00 -2.06
N LEU A 145 18.95 19.34 -2.91
CA LEU A 145 18.83 18.78 -4.26
C LEU A 145 20.00 19.14 -5.17
N HIS A 146 20.76 20.20 -4.83
CA HIS A 146 21.98 20.58 -5.56
C HIS A 146 23.22 19.73 -5.22
N ARG A 147 23.12 18.84 -4.26
CA ARG A 147 24.22 17.94 -3.88
C ARG A 147 24.45 16.87 -4.95
N GLU A 148 25.68 16.42 -5.10
CA GLU A 148 26.06 15.39 -6.09
C GLU A 148 25.26 14.09 -5.93
N GLU A 149 24.89 13.71 -4.70
CA GLU A 149 24.11 12.52 -4.39
C GLU A 149 22.74 12.50 -5.08
N PHE A 150 22.13 13.67 -5.34
CA PHE A 150 20.79 13.81 -5.90
C PHE A 150 20.74 14.33 -7.33
N LYS A 151 21.89 14.66 -7.90
CA LYS A 151 22.00 15.34 -9.20
C LYS A 151 21.55 14.47 -10.38
N TYR A 152 21.80 13.16 -10.30
CA TYR A 152 21.52 12.24 -11.41
C TYR A 152 20.82 10.97 -10.96
N GLY A 153 19.89 10.53 -11.81
CA GLY A 153 19.14 9.28 -11.61
C GLY A 153 18.16 9.34 -10.45
N ASP A 154 17.46 8.26 -10.26
CA ASP A 154 16.43 8.15 -9.22
C ASP A 154 17.04 7.80 -7.86
N LYS A 155 16.58 8.51 -6.83
CA LYS A 155 16.93 8.26 -5.43
C LYS A 155 15.68 8.15 -4.58
N LEU A 156 15.68 7.26 -3.63
CA LEU A 156 14.75 7.33 -2.52
C LEU A 156 15.42 8.06 -1.36
N LEU A 157 14.75 9.07 -0.83
CA LEU A 157 15.11 9.75 0.41
C LEU A 157 14.12 9.34 1.49
N VAL A 158 14.58 8.55 2.45
CA VAL A 158 13.81 8.14 3.61
C VAL A 158 14.03 9.15 4.73
N ILE A 159 12.94 9.64 5.28
CA ILE A 159 12.92 10.64 6.33
C ILE A 159 12.37 9.99 7.59
N GLU A 160 13.08 10.09 8.68
CA GLU A 160 12.63 9.69 10.02
C GLU A 160 12.75 10.90 10.96
N ASP A 161 11.62 11.37 11.49
CA ASP A 161 11.63 12.46 12.46
C ASP A 161 11.61 11.87 13.87
N LYS A 162 12.62 12.18 14.67
CA LYS A 162 12.71 11.72 16.07
C LYS A 162 11.65 12.35 16.97
N THR A 163 11.09 13.48 16.57
CA THR A 163 10.01 14.11 17.31
C THR A 163 8.72 13.35 17.04
N PRO A 164 8.07 12.76 18.04
CA PRO A 164 6.85 12.03 17.82
C PRO A 164 5.77 12.99 17.29
N TRP A 165 5.17 12.60 16.17
CA TRP A 165 3.98 13.28 15.63
C TRP A 165 2.81 13.18 16.60
N VAL A 166 2.71 12.02 17.20
CA VAL A 166 1.73 11.71 18.22
C VAL A 166 2.48 11.26 19.45
N LYS A 167 2.50 12.11 20.47
CA LYS A 167 3.03 11.75 21.78
C LYS A 167 2.14 10.64 22.37
N ASN A 168 2.76 9.60 22.90
CA ASN A 168 2.08 8.60 23.72
C ASN A 168 1.00 7.75 23.01
N ARG A 169 1.27 7.30 21.78
CA ARG A 169 0.44 6.29 21.15
C ARG A 169 0.27 5.06 22.04
N ILE A 170 -0.95 4.57 22.21
CA ILE A 170 -1.22 3.35 22.97
C ILE A 170 -0.34 2.20 22.43
N GLY A 171 0.38 1.53 23.32
CA GLY A 171 1.28 0.44 22.98
C GLY A 171 2.68 0.84 22.51
N TYR A 172 2.99 2.13 22.42
CA TYR A 172 4.32 2.64 22.07
C TYR A 172 4.77 3.71 23.05
N ALA A 173 5.75 3.41 23.86
CA ALA A 173 6.24 4.31 24.92
C ALA A 173 6.76 5.66 24.39
N TYR A 174 7.13 5.73 23.12
CA TYR A 174 7.73 6.90 22.48
C TYR A 174 6.81 7.63 21.48
N GLY A 175 5.53 7.24 21.40
CA GLY A 175 4.61 7.80 20.41
C GLY A 175 4.86 7.31 18.97
N ALA A 176 4.13 7.86 18.01
CA ALA A 176 4.31 7.56 16.61
C ALA A 176 5.24 8.58 15.96
N MET A 177 6.43 8.15 15.56
CA MET A 177 7.37 9.00 14.84
C MET A 177 6.93 9.20 13.39
N ARG A 178 7.19 10.40 12.87
CA ARG A 178 7.00 10.66 11.44
C ARG A 178 8.01 9.92 10.61
N LYS A 179 7.51 9.34 9.53
CA LYS A 179 8.32 8.74 8.47
C LYS A 179 7.74 9.11 7.13
N ASP A 180 8.60 9.42 6.20
CA ASP A 180 8.21 9.65 4.80
C ASP A 180 9.25 9.06 3.87
N VAL A 181 8.83 8.76 2.64
CA VAL A 181 9.70 8.40 1.54
C VAL A 181 9.47 9.38 0.40
N LEU A 182 10.54 10.01 -0.06
CA LEU A 182 10.51 10.88 -1.23
C LEU A 182 11.25 10.21 -2.38
N LEU A 183 10.65 10.28 -3.55
CA LEU A 183 11.31 9.97 -4.81
C LEU A 183 11.92 11.25 -5.36
N ILE A 184 13.22 11.23 -5.61
CA ILE A 184 13.97 12.31 -6.23
C ILE A 184 14.46 11.79 -7.58
N SER A 185 14.12 12.49 -8.65
CA SER A 185 14.55 12.15 -10.01
C SER A 185 15.25 13.38 -10.61
N ASP A 186 16.52 13.21 -10.99
CA ASP A 186 17.34 14.27 -11.59
C ASP A 186 17.22 15.61 -10.86
N ALA A 187 17.56 15.62 -9.59
CA ALA A 187 17.49 16.77 -8.67
C ALA A 187 16.08 17.40 -8.51
N LYS A 188 15.02 16.64 -8.77
CA LYS A 188 13.63 17.10 -8.56
C LYS A 188 12.90 16.14 -7.63
N VAL A 189 12.21 16.68 -6.65
CA VAL A 189 11.29 15.89 -5.82
C VAL A 189 10.03 15.58 -6.60
N VAL A 190 9.70 14.30 -6.75
CA VAL A 190 8.54 13.82 -7.50
C VAL A 190 7.27 13.86 -6.65
N ASN A 191 7.39 13.63 -5.34
CA ASN A 191 6.26 13.56 -4.42
C ASN A 191 6.45 14.45 -3.19
N SER A 192 5.37 14.72 -2.49
CA SER A 192 5.39 15.49 -1.25
C SER A 192 5.36 14.56 -0.03
N PRO A 193 5.95 14.95 1.10
CA PRO A 193 5.74 14.26 2.36
C PRO A 193 4.25 14.31 2.77
N VAL A 194 3.80 13.36 3.58
CA VAL A 194 2.40 13.33 4.08
C VAL A 194 2.06 14.63 4.79
N ALA A 195 2.98 15.16 5.56
CA ALA A 195 2.81 16.43 6.27
C ALA A 195 4.11 17.24 6.33
N SER A 196 3.98 18.55 6.52
CA SER A 196 5.13 19.46 6.58
C SER A 196 6.08 19.16 7.75
N TYR A 197 7.37 19.23 7.51
CA TYR A 197 8.44 19.19 8.54
C TYR A 197 8.82 20.59 9.07
N ASN A 198 8.08 21.61 8.70
CA ASN A 198 8.39 23.01 9.01
C ASN A 198 8.00 23.43 10.42
N THR A 199 7.92 22.51 11.38
CA THR A 199 7.63 22.79 12.79
C THR A 199 8.93 22.97 13.58
N LEU A 200 8.91 23.81 14.62
CA LEU A 200 10.09 24.03 15.49
C LEU A 200 10.57 22.73 16.16
N ALA A 201 9.65 21.82 16.48
CA ALA A 201 9.96 20.55 17.13
C ALA A 201 10.50 19.46 16.17
N SER A 202 10.45 19.69 14.86
CA SER A 202 10.86 18.69 13.86
C SER A 202 12.37 18.48 13.86
N GLN A 203 12.82 17.23 13.96
CA GLN A 203 14.23 16.82 13.94
C GLN A 203 14.43 15.68 12.95
N PRO A 204 14.29 15.94 11.64
CA PRO A 204 14.36 14.90 10.63
C PRO A 204 15.77 14.33 10.49
N GLN A 205 15.84 13.01 10.33
CA GLN A 205 17.03 12.28 9.93
C GLN A 205 16.82 11.72 8.55
N PHE A 206 17.87 11.65 7.76
CA PHE A 206 17.81 11.31 6.36
C PHE A 206 18.70 10.14 6.02
N LYS A 207 18.18 9.25 5.19
CA LYS A 207 18.91 8.15 4.56
C LYS A 207 18.47 8.10 3.10
N TYR A 208 19.36 7.73 2.21
CA TYR A 208 19.01 7.60 0.81
C TYR A 208 19.57 6.31 0.20
N CYS A 209 19.02 5.92 -0.93
CA CYS A 209 19.61 4.92 -1.82
C CYS A 209 19.34 5.29 -3.28
N SER A 210 20.20 4.83 -4.17
CA SER A 210 19.93 4.86 -5.60
C SER A 210 18.91 3.79 -5.93
N VAL A 211 17.93 4.08 -6.77
CA VAL A 211 16.93 3.13 -7.24
C VAL A 211 16.90 3.10 -8.76
N ASP A 212 16.68 1.91 -9.28
CA ASP A 212 16.55 1.71 -10.71
C ASP A 212 15.20 2.24 -11.21
N GLN A 213 15.19 2.80 -12.41
CA GLN A 213 13.98 3.20 -13.10
C GLN A 213 13.23 2.00 -13.72
N ASN A 214 13.91 0.86 -13.88
CA ASN A 214 13.29 -0.34 -14.40
C ASN A 214 12.30 -0.93 -13.40
N GLU A 215 11.20 -1.44 -13.93
CA GLU A 215 10.23 -2.18 -13.13
C GLU A 215 10.82 -3.50 -12.65
N LYS A 216 10.54 -3.84 -11.40
CA LYS A 216 10.92 -5.12 -10.77
C LYS A 216 9.69 -5.98 -10.61
N ILE A 217 9.66 -7.11 -11.31
CA ILE A 217 8.48 -7.97 -11.38
C ILE A 217 8.70 -9.25 -10.59
N ILE A 218 7.76 -9.55 -9.69
CA ILE A 218 7.64 -10.81 -8.96
C ILE A 218 6.29 -11.41 -9.37
N ASP A 219 6.31 -12.52 -10.12
CA ASP A 219 5.10 -13.03 -10.75
C ASP A 219 4.95 -14.55 -10.63
N GLY A 220 3.69 -14.98 -10.45
CA GLY A 220 3.25 -16.34 -10.71
C GLY A 220 3.67 -17.38 -9.67
N ILE A 221 3.33 -17.23 -8.38
CA ILE A 221 3.65 -18.23 -7.34
C ILE A 221 2.47 -18.52 -6.42
N THR A 222 2.33 -19.78 -6.05
CA THR A 222 1.50 -20.23 -4.92
C THR A 222 2.40 -20.65 -3.77
N ILE A 223 2.25 -20.03 -2.61
CA ILE A 223 3.00 -20.38 -1.39
C ILE A 223 2.06 -21.03 -0.39
N ASN A 224 2.29 -22.31 -0.13
CA ASN A 224 1.61 -23.04 0.93
C ASN A 224 2.49 -23.06 2.18
N ARG A 225 2.06 -22.36 3.22
CA ARG A 225 2.74 -22.38 4.51
C ARG A 225 2.34 -23.65 5.25
N MET A 226 3.30 -24.56 5.47
CA MET A 226 3.10 -25.85 6.13
C MET A 226 3.56 -25.84 7.59
N GLU A 227 3.41 -24.71 8.26
CA GLU A 227 4.05 -24.46 9.55
C GLU A 227 3.40 -25.18 10.72
N SER A 228 4.27 -25.54 11.67
CA SER A 228 3.86 -25.82 13.03
C SER A 228 3.50 -24.52 13.79
N SER A 229 2.79 -24.67 14.89
CA SER A 229 2.33 -23.56 15.74
C SER A 229 3.44 -22.68 16.37
N THR A 230 4.72 -22.94 16.13
CA THR A 230 5.84 -22.26 16.79
C THR A 230 6.71 -21.40 15.87
N CYS A 231 6.62 -21.60 14.57
CA CYS A 231 7.46 -20.92 13.59
C CYS A 231 6.59 -20.18 12.57
N MET A 232 6.97 -18.95 12.22
CA MET A 232 6.25 -18.13 11.26
C MET A 232 7.09 -17.86 10.02
N THR A 233 6.53 -18.17 8.86
CA THR A 233 7.05 -17.73 7.57
C THR A 233 6.24 -16.55 7.07
N ARG A 234 6.87 -15.40 6.93
CA ARG A 234 6.38 -14.31 6.10
C ARG A 234 6.85 -14.58 4.68
N CYS A 235 6.05 -14.20 3.68
CA CYS A 235 6.38 -14.60 2.31
C CYS A 235 7.31 -13.60 1.62
N PHE A 236 6.95 -12.32 1.62
CA PHE A 236 7.72 -11.28 0.93
C PHE A 236 8.01 -10.09 1.82
N LEU A 237 9.27 -9.65 1.81
CA LEU A 237 9.69 -8.36 2.33
C LEU A 237 10.35 -7.56 1.21
N ILE A 238 9.75 -6.43 0.87
CA ILE A 238 10.26 -5.50 -0.14
C ILE A 238 10.60 -4.20 0.55
N GLU A 239 11.86 -3.81 0.50
CA GLU A 239 12.36 -2.62 1.20
C GLU A 239 13.15 -1.70 0.27
N ASN A 240 12.88 -0.41 0.39
CA ASN A 240 13.64 0.65 -0.28
C ASN A 240 13.66 0.48 -1.81
N GLN A 241 12.49 0.33 -2.40
CA GLN A 241 12.34 0.06 -3.83
C GLN A 241 11.46 1.10 -4.52
N ASN A 242 11.73 1.32 -5.81
CA ASN A 242 10.86 2.04 -6.73
C ASN A 242 10.38 1.08 -7.81
N ARG A 243 9.11 1.20 -8.22
CA ARG A 243 8.49 0.42 -9.31
C ARG A 243 8.57 -1.10 -9.12
N VAL A 244 7.95 -1.59 -8.05
CA VAL A 244 7.83 -3.03 -7.81
C VAL A 244 6.43 -3.50 -8.14
N THR A 245 6.33 -4.52 -8.97
CA THR A 245 5.09 -5.25 -9.27
C THR A 245 5.14 -6.63 -8.65
N ILE A 246 4.15 -6.96 -7.81
CA ILE A 246 3.90 -8.31 -7.31
C ILE A 246 2.56 -8.76 -7.90
N SER A 247 2.59 -9.83 -8.71
CA SER A 247 1.40 -10.27 -9.44
C SER A 247 1.21 -11.79 -9.43
N ASN A 248 -0.06 -12.20 -9.59
CA ASN A 248 -0.42 -13.62 -9.69
C ASN A 248 0.11 -14.45 -8.51
N VAL A 249 -0.12 -13.97 -7.29
CA VAL A 249 0.39 -14.59 -6.06
C VAL A 249 -0.75 -15.14 -5.24
N ILE A 250 -0.65 -16.41 -4.86
CA ILE A 250 -1.57 -17.07 -3.91
C ILE A 250 -0.78 -17.45 -2.67
N ILE A 251 -1.25 -17.03 -1.49
CA ILE A 251 -0.64 -17.39 -0.21
C ILE A 251 -1.67 -18.12 0.63
N ASN A 252 -1.39 -19.37 0.95
CA ASN A 252 -2.23 -20.22 1.79
C ASN A 252 -1.61 -20.35 3.18
N THR A 253 -2.38 -19.95 4.20
CA THR A 253 -1.95 -19.99 5.59
C THR A 253 -2.79 -21.02 6.35
N PRO A 254 -2.20 -21.96 7.08
CA PRO A 254 -2.95 -22.94 7.85
C PRO A 254 -3.75 -22.27 8.98
N VAL A 255 -4.89 -22.85 9.30
CA VAL A 255 -5.85 -22.33 10.32
C VAL A 255 -5.19 -22.12 11.70
N ASN A 256 -4.12 -22.85 11.99
CA ASN A 256 -3.43 -22.85 13.29
C ASN A 256 -2.12 -22.04 13.30
N ALA A 257 -1.86 -21.20 12.31
CA ALA A 257 -0.67 -20.34 12.33
C ALA A 257 -0.66 -19.42 13.55
N LEU A 258 0.40 -19.50 14.36
CA LEU A 258 0.46 -18.87 15.70
C LEU A 258 0.71 -17.38 15.70
N TYR A 259 1.25 -16.81 14.64
CA TYR A 259 1.70 -15.43 14.61
C TYR A 259 1.19 -14.69 13.40
N GLY A 260 0.56 -13.57 13.70
CA GLY A 260 0.05 -12.68 12.74
C GLY A 260 0.98 -11.53 12.42
N ASP A 261 1.84 -11.69 11.47
CA ASP A 261 2.42 -10.58 10.75
C ASP A 261 2.37 -10.86 9.25
N ALA A 262 2.51 -9.81 8.47
CA ALA A 262 2.21 -9.79 7.08
C ALA A 262 2.86 -10.89 6.26
N ALA A 263 2.05 -11.55 5.43
CA ALA A 263 2.57 -12.39 4.36
C ALA A 263 3.36 -11.55 3.35
N ILE A 264 2.88 -10.35 3.06
CA ILE A 264 3.55 -9.37 2.18
C ILE A 264 3.80 -8.10 3.00
N SER A 265 5.03 -7.64 3.03
CA SER A 265 5.42 -6.37 3.67
C SER A 265 6.17 -5.50 2.67
N LEU A 266 5.68 -4.27 2.47
CA LEU A 266 6.36 -3.23 1.70
C LEU A 266 6.79 -2.12 2.66
N GLN A 267 8.05 -1.70 2.55
CA GLN A 267 8.64 -0.67 3.41
C GLN A 267 9.48 0.32 2.61
N ASN A 268 9.25 1.60 2.78
CA ASN A 268 9.93 2.68 2.04
C ASN A 268 9.90 2.46 0.52
N CYS A 269 8.73 2.13 -0.02
CA CYS A 269 8.58 1.86 -1.44
C CYS A 269 7.76 2.94 -2.13
N THR A 270 8.06 3.15 -3.41
CA THR A 270 7.34 4.09 -4.27
C THR A 270 6.88 3.39 -5.54
N ASN A 271 5.75 3.86 -6.11
CA ASN A 271 5.20 3.33 -7.37
C ASN A 271 5.04 1.80 -7.37
N SER A 272 4.44 1.25 -6.34
CA SER A 272 4.26 -0.20 -6.20
C SER A 272 2.93 -0.66 -6.79
N LEU A 273 2.91 -1.84 -7.40
CA LEU A 273 1.71 -2.49 -7.91
C LEU A 273 1.57 -3.89 -7.29
N LEU A 274 0.45 -4.13 -6.61
CA LEU A 274 0.02 -5.44 -6.15
C LEU A 274 -1.19 -5.86 -7.00
N LYS A 275 -1.09 -6.95 -7.75
CA LYS A 275 -2.12 -7.32 -8.73
C LYS A 275 -2.41 -8.82 -8.69
N ASP A 276 -3.69 -9.17 -8.77
CA ASP A 276 -4.12 -10.58 -8.81
C ASP A 276 -3.56 -11.40 -7.63
N ILE A 277 -3.75 -10.88 -6.41
CA ILE A 277 -3.24 -11.50 -5.20
C ILE A 277 -4.38 -12.13 -4.41
N VAL A 278 -4.19 -13.37 -3.98
CA VAL A 278 -5.11 -14.07 -3.09
C VAL A 278 -4.38 -14.48 -1.81
N ILE A 279 -4.91 -14.03 -0.66
CA ILE A 279 -4.38 -14.40 0.64
C ILE A 279 -5.45 -15.16 1.40
N ASN A 280 -5.26 -16.48 1.52
CA ASN A 280 -6.15 -17.38 2.21
C ASN A 280 -5.66 -17.68 3.61
N GLY A 281 -6.61 -17.78 4.55
CA GLY A 281 -6.33 -18.12 5.93
C GLY A 281 -6.11 -16.90 6.84
N THR A 282 -5.98 -17.19 8.11
CA THR A 282 -5.96 -16.15 9.14
C THR A 282 -4.54 -15.90 9.63
N TYR A 283 -4.13 -14.65 9.58
CA TYR A 283 -2.86 -14.17 10.14
C TYR A 283 -2.97 -13.81 11.63
N SER A 284 -4.02 -14.18 12.33
CA SER A 284 -4.12 -13.94 13.76
C SER A 284 -4.64 -15.14 14.50
N GLN A 285 -4.01 -15.47 15.61
CA GLN A 285 -4.59 -16.29 16.64
C GLN A 285 -5.31 -15.49 17.71
N LEU A 286 -6.08 -16.19 18.53
CA LEU A 286 -6.97 -15.72 19.58
C LEU A 286 -6.41 -14.65 20.54
N LYS A 287 -5.11 -14.38 20.54
CA LYS A 287 -4.46 -13.44 21.47
C LYS A 287 -3.51 -12.43 20.83
N ARG A 288 -3.26 -12.46 19.53
CA ARG A 288 -2.37 -11.50 18.85
C ARG A 288 -2.90 -11.13 17.48
N TYR A 289 -2.75 -9.87 17.16
CA TYR A 289 -3.22 -9.24 15.96
C TYR A 289 -2.20 -9.42 14.83
N GLY A 290 -2.67 -9.74 13.63
CA GLY A 290 -1.83 -9.86 12.45
C GLY A 290 -2.56 -9.52 11.18
N TYR A 291 -1.81 -9.08 10.22
CA TYR A 291 -2.28 -8.63 8.93
C TYR A 291 -1.74 -9.51 7.81
N GLY A 292 -2.48 -9.66 6.71
CA GLY A 292 -1.98 -10.34 5.52
C GLY A 292 -0.95 -9.48 4.78
N ILE A 293 -1.15 -8.16 4.78
CA ILE A 293 -0.29 -7.19 4.12
C ILE A 293 0.04 -6.05 5.10
N MET A 294 1.29 -5.65 5.14
CA MET A 294 1.75 -4.48 5.88
C MET A 294 2.43 -3.47 4.96
N PHE A 295 1.94 -2.25 5.01
CA PHE A 295 2.55 -1.11 4.36
C PHE A 295 3.19 -0.20 5.41
N ASN A 296 4.45 0.13 5.22
CA ASN A 296 5.17 1.06 6.05
C ASN A 296 5.92 2.06 5.19
N ASN A 297 5.48 3.32 5.23
CA ASN A 297 6.14 4.41 4.53
C ASN A 297 6.14 4.22 3.00
N LEU A 298 4.97 4.33 2.40
CA LEU A 298 4.77 4.15 0.96
C LEU A 298 4.27 5.41 0.28
N TRP A 299 4.61 5.53 -0.98
CA TRP A 299 4.04 6.51 -1.89
C TRP A 299 3.61 5.87 -3.20
N ASN A 300 2.38 6.22 -3.67
CA ASN A 300 1.80 5.80 -4.93
C ASN A 300 1.77 4.27 -5.10
N THR A 301 0.89 3.63 -4.33
CA THR A 301 0.71 2.17 -4.37
C THR A 301 -0.65 1.84 -4.98
N THR A 302 -0.66 1.02 -6.02
CA THR A 302 -1.88 0.49 -6.64
C THR A 302 -2.10 -0.95 -6.22
N ILE A 303 -3.32 -1.27 -5.79
CA ILE A 303 -3.75 -2.61 -5.43
C ILE A 303 -4.92 -2.98 -6.34
N LEU A 304 -4.73 -4.00 -7.17
CA LEU A 304 -5.69 -4.40 -8.19
C LEU A 304 -6.11 -5.86 -8.02
N ARG A 305 -7.40 -6.12 -7.90
CA ARG A 305 -7.99 -7.46 -7.78
C ARG A 305 -7.38 -8.32 -6.67
N LEU A 306 -7.19 -7.71 -5.51
CA LEU A 306 -6.73 -8.43 -4.32
C LEU A 306 -7.94 -9.04 -3.61
N LYS A 307 -7.80 -10.32 -3.22
CA LYS A 307 -8.76 -11.02 -2.36
C LYS A 307 -8.07 -11.43 -1.08
N GLY A 308 -8.65 -11.07 0.05
CA GLY A 308 -8.06 -11.43 1.33
C GLY A 308 -9.04 -11.34 2.48
N ASP A 309 -8.94 -12.34 3.36
CA ASP A 309 -9.77 -12.50 4.54
C ASP A 309 -8.88 -12.81 5.74
N GLY A 310 -8.54 -11.80 6.49
CA GLY A 310 -7.81 -11.95 7.76
C GLY A 310 -8.75 -11.91 8.95
N LYS A 311 -8.48 -12.68 10.00
CA LYS A 311 -9.29 -12.64 11.22
C LYS A 311 -9.26 -11.27 11.89
N TRP A 312 -8.14 -10.59 11.89
CA TRP A 312 -7.98 -9.22 12.38
C TRP A 312 -8.16 -8.18 11.27
N GLY A 313 -7.71 -8.46 10.09
CA GLY A 313 -7.77 -7.60 8.92
C GLY A 313 -6.71 -7.96 7.91
N ILE A 314 -6.97 -7.70 6.64
CA ILE A 314 -6.00 -8.01 5.59
C ILE A 314 -4.87 -6.98 5.55
N PHE A 315 -5.17 -5.70 5.80
CA PHE A 315 -4.18 -4.63 5.76
C PHE A 315 -3.92 -4.01 7.14
N GLY A 316 -2.62 -3.80 7.46
CA GLY A 316 -2.16 -2.96 8.55
C GLY A 316 -1.13 -1.96 8.03
N ASN A 317 -1.49 -0.68 7.99
CA ASN A 317 -0.70 0.31 7.29
C ASN A 317 -0.24 1.43 8.22
N ASN A 318 0.98 1.92 7.96
CA ASN A 318 1.53 3.13 8.57
C ASN A 318 2.21 3.98 7.49
N ASN A 319 1.99 5.27 7.50
CA ASN A 319 2.62 6.22 6.58
C ASN A 319 2.39 5.85 5.10
N VAL A 320 1.12 5.84 4.70
CA VAL A 320 0.74 5.55 3.31
C VAL A 320 0.28 6.84 2.64
N ASN A 321 0.99 7.22 1.62
CA ASN A 321 0.73 8.42 0.84
C ASN A 321 0.38 8.02 -0.59
N VAL A 322 -0.83 8.30 -1.00
CA VAL A 322 -1.46 7.87 -2.25
C VAL A 322 -1.57 6.35 -2.40
N ALA A 323 -2.77 5.84 -2.17
CA ALA A 323 -3.06 4.43 -2.42
C ALA A 323 -4.37 4.29 -3.21
N HIS A 324 -4.34 3.44 -4.22
CA HIS A 324 -5.49 3.17 -5.07
C HIS A 324 -5.83 1.68 -5.01
N LEU A 325 -7.02 1.37 -4.49
CA LEU A 325 -7.54 0.00 -4.44
C LEU A 325 -8.66 -0.14 -5.48
N LYS A 326 -8.51 -1.09 -6.40
CA LYS A 326 -9.51 -1.31 -7.44
C LYS A 326 -9.86 -2.79 -7.56
N ASP A 327 -11.17 -3.05 -7.71
CA ASP A 327 -11.72 -4.40 -7.89
C ASP A 327 -11.30 -5.39 -6.78
N CYS A 328 -11.11 -4.89 -5.55
CA CYS A 328 -10.64 -5.67 -4.42
C CYS A 328 -11.81 -6.23 -3.58
N CYS A 329 -11.57 -7.41 -3.00
CA CYS A 329 -12.49 -8.02 -2.03
C CYS A 329 -11.73 -8.27 -0.71
N ILE A 330 -11.92 -7.38 0.26
CA ILE A 330 -11.12 -7.32 1.49
C ILE A 330 -11.99 -7.13 2.72
N ASN A 331 -11.52 -7.56 3.86
CA ASN A 331 -12.30 -7.40 5.08
C ASN A 331 -11.89 -6.17 5.92
N ARG A 332 -10.76 -5.54 5.66
CA ARG A 332 -10.29 -4.37 6.41
C ARG A 332 -9.12 -3.68 5.73
N PHE A 333 -9.11 -2.36 5.78
CA PHE A 333 -7.97 -1.53 5.43
C PHE A 333 -7.70 -0.54 6.58
N ASP A 334 -6.56 -0.69 7.24
CA ASP A 334 -6.20 0.14 8.38
C ASP A 334 -5.13 1.14 8.04
N ILE A 335 -5.28 2.35 8.55
CA ILE A 335 -4.19 3.31 8.66
C ILE A 335 -4.04 3.70 10.12
N HIS A 336 -2.96 3.24 10.72
CA HIS A 336 -2.69 3.48 12.13
C HIS A 336 -2.06 4.85 12.40
N CYS A 337 -1.17 5.29 11.50
CA CYS A 337 -0.52 6.60 11.60
C CYS A 337 -0.23 7.09 10.20
N TYR A 338 -0.66 8.28 9.89
CA TYR A 338 -0.47 9.04 8.67
C TYR A 338 -0.90 8.31 7.40
N GLY A 339 -1.89 8.87 6.79
CA GLY A 339 -2.32 8.48 5.45
C GLY A 339 -2.69 9.73 4.66
N ARG A 340 -2.59 9.65 3.35
CA ARG A 340 -2.99 10.71 2.44
C ARG A 340 -3.53 10.14 1.16
N ASP A 341 -4.67 10.68 0.69
CA ASP A 341 -5.25 10.40 -0.62
C ASP A 341 -5.41 8.89 -0.90
N ILE A 342 -6.41 8.28 -0.27
CA ILE A 342 -6.72 6.86 -0.39
C ILE A 342 -8.01 6.70 -1.19
N ASP A 343 -7.95 5.99 -2.29
CA ASP A 343 -9.09 5.76 -3.17
C ASP A 343 -9.46 4.28 -3.25
N PHE A 344 -10.77 3.99 -3.14
CA PHE A 344 -11.35 2.67 -3.37
C PHE A 344 -12.32 2.75 -4.54
N GLU A 345 -12.17 1.88 -5.53
CA GLU A 345 -13.05 1.79 -6.69
C GLU A 345 -13.50 0.34 -6.90
N ASN A 346 -14.81 0.11 -7.04
CA ASN A 346 -15.40 -1.21 -7.28
C ASN A 346 -14.99 -2.27 -6.23
N CYS A 347 -14.77 -1.87 -4.99
CA CYS A 347 -14.30 -2.76 -3.94
C CYS A 347 -15.46 -3.32 -3.11
N THR A 348 -15.30 -4.56 -2.64
CA THR A 348 -16.13 -5.13 -1.58
C THR A 348 -15.35 -5.18 -0.28
N ILE A 349 -15.87 -4.51 0.76
CA ILE A 349 -15.34 -4.53 2.12
C ILE A 349 -16.34 -5.29 3.00
N PHE A 350 -15.88 -6.33 3.70
CA PHE A 350 -16.80 -7.22 4.41
C PHE A 350 -16.39 -7.50 5.86
N ARG A 351 -17.39 -7.73 6.72
CA ARG A 351 -17.32 -8.20 8.11
C ARG A 351 -16.67 -7.30 9.15
N LEU A 352 -15.64 -6.54 8.82
CA LEU A 352 -14.91 -5.75 9.79
C LEU A 352 -15.16 -4.25 9.58
N TYR A 353 -14.13 -3.45 9.72
CA TYR A 353 -14.19 -2.00 9.57
C TYR A 353 -12.89 -1.50 8.94
N ASN A 354 -12.99 -0.43 8.19
CA ASN A 354 -11.81 0.34 7.79
C ASN A 354 -11.49 1.34 8.89
N GLN A 355 -10.27 1.30 9.39
CA GLN A 355 -9.83 2.12 10.52
C GLN A 355 -8.85 3.20 10.06
N TYR A 356 -9.13 4.42 10.46
CA TYR A 356 -8.34 5.56 10.05
C TYR A 356 -7.89 6.41 11.23
N SER A 357 -6.62 6.84 11.18
CA SER A 357 -6.03 7.77 12.13
C SER A 357 -5.03 8.66 11.42
N SER A 358 -5.08 9.96 11.68
CA SER A 358 -4.16 10.96 11.09
C SER A 358 -4.16 10.97 9.56
N ILE A 359 -5.33 11.14 8.97
CA ILE A 359 -5.48 11.21 7.52
C ILE A 359 -5.38 12.66 7.05
N TYR A 360 -4.73 12.86 5.91
CA TYR A 360 -4.65 14.10 5.17
C TYR A 360 -5.24 13.93 3.77
N GLY A 361 -5.65 15.04 3.14
CA GLY A 361 -6.24 15.00 1.81
C GLY A 361 -7.61 14.34 1.82
N LYS A 362 -7.79 13.21 1.15
CA LYS A 362 -9.10 12.57 1.01
C LYS A 362 -9.05 11.05 1.19
N ILE A 363 -10.21 10.50 1.59
CA ILE A 363 -10.56 9.09 1.41
C ILE A 363 -11.80 9.03 0.55
N SER A 364 -11.77 8.28 -0.54
CA SER A 364 -12.91 8.13 -1.42
C SER A 364 -13.27 6.67 -1.67
N TYR A 365 -14.58 6.42 -1.69
CA TYR A 365 -15.15 5.14 -2.06
C TYR A 365 -16.10 5.36 -3.22
N ARG A 366 -15.86 4.71 -4.35
CA ARG A 366 -16.70 4.76 -5.54
C ARG A 366 -17.13 3.37 -5.95
N ASN A 367 -18.44 3.20 -6.18
CA ASN A 367 -19.05 1.92 -6.57
C ASN A 367 -18.66 0.77 -5.62
N CYS A 368 -18.53 1.05 -4.33
CA CYS A 368 -18.11 0.06 -3.34
C CYS A 368 -19.30 -0.58 -2.63
N VAL A 369 -19.10 -1.83 -2.21
CA VAL A 369 -20.06 -2.56 -1.39
C VAL A 369 -19.46 -2.79 -0.01
N PHE A 370 -20.17 -2.35 1.03
CA PHE A 370 -19.86 -2.67 2.41
C PHE A 370 -20.82 -3.76 2.89
N ASP A 371 -20.34 -4.97 3.11
CA ASP A 371 -21.15 -6.11 3.51
C ASP A 371 -20.86 -6.48 4.96
N ALA A 372 -21.77 -6.08 5.83
CA ALA A 372 -21.63 -6.21 7.29
C ALA A 372 -20.32 -5.59 7.84
N ALA A 373 -19.90 -4.45 7.28
CA ALA A 373 -18.67 -3.76 7.66
C ALA A 373 -18.97 -2.28 7.99
N ILE A 374 -18.24 -1.72 8.96
CA ILE A 374 -18.25 -0.28 9.21
C ILE A 374 -17.38 0.40 8.16
N PRO A 375 -17.93 1.24 7.28
CA PRO A 375 -17.17 1.88 6.22
C PRO A 375 -16.00 2.74 6.72
N CYS A 376 -16.22 3.47 7.82
CA CYS A 376 -15.20 4.34 8.39
C CYS A 376 -15.24 4.32 9.92
N LEU A 377 -14.22 3.74 10.52
CA LEU A 377 -13.94 3.85 11.95
C LEU A 377 -12.81 4.85 12.18
N LEU A 378 -13.12 5.99 12.78
CA LEU A 378 -12.12 6.93 13.25
C LEU A 378 -11.71 6.56 14.66
N THR A 379 -10.45 6.24 14.85
CA THR A 379 -9.97 5.81 16.17
C THR A 379 -9.11 6.85 16.84
N SER A 380 -9.44 7.14 18.08
CA SER A 380 -8.64 7.98 18.95
C SER A 380 -7.40 7.27 19.51
N SER A 381 -7.36 5.95 19.46
CA SER A 381 -6.27 5.19 20.10
C SER A 381 -4.88 5.48 19.53
N TYR A 382 -4.83 6.11 18.37
CA TYR A 382 -3.60 6.55 17.72
C TYR A 382 -3.42 8.07 17.72
N ASN A 383 -4.32 8.78 18.37
CA ASN A 383 -4.16 10.15 18.87
C ASN A 383 -3.99 11.24 17.83
N ALA A 384 -4.49 11.10 16.63
CA ALA A 384 -4.48 12.24 15.74
C ALA A 384 -5.67 12.24 14.81
N TYR A 385 -6.49 13.23 14.96
CA TYR A 385 -7.49 13.60 13.99
C TYR A 385 -6.97 14.79 13.20
N THR A 386 -7.02 14.66 11.89
CA THR A 386 -6.61 15.70 10.94
C THR A 386 -7.75 15.98 10.00
N PRO A 387 -7.85 17.20 9.46
CA PRO A 387 -8.88 17.51 8.50
C PRO A 387 -8.63 16.71 7.22
N PHE A 388 -9.67 16.00 6.77
CA PHE A 388 -9.65 15.32 5.48
C PHE A 388 -11.06 15.26 4.92
N ASP A 389 -11.19 14.96 3.64
CA ASP A 389 -12.46 14.77 2.98
C ASP A 389 -12.79 13.27 2.88
N LEU A 390 -14.00 12.89 3.30
CA LEU A 390 -14.52 11.52 3.23
C LEU A 390 -15.69 11.47 2.26
N PHE A 391 -15.49 10.76 1.14
CA PHE A 391 -16.47 10.66 0.08
C PHE A 391 -16.95 9.23 -0.11
N PHE A 392 -18.29 9.09 -0.23
CA PHE A 392 -18.93 7.88 -0.69
C PHE A 392 -19.78 8.22 -1.90
N GLU A 393 -19.57 7.55 -3.01
CA GLU A 393 -20.29 7.76 -4.26
C GLU A 393 -20.74 6.42 -4.85
N ASN A 394 -22.03 6.29 -5.16
CA ASN A 394 -22.61 5.07 -5.73
C ASN A 394 -22.35 3.80 -4.89
N CYS A 395 -22.32 3.90 -3.58
CA CYS A 395 -22.00 2.78 -2.69
C CYS A 395 -23.26 2.08 -2.18
N ILE A 396 -23.10 0.78 -1.86
CA ILE A 396 -24.11 -0.03 -1.18
C ILE A 396 -23.56 -0.40 0.20
N MET A 397 -24.28 -0.02 1.26
CA MET A 397 -23.88 -0.24 2.64
C MET A 397 -24.87 -1.17 3.33
N LYS A 398 -24.53 -2.45 3.48
CA LYS A 398 -25.36 -3.46 4.15
C LYS A 398 -24.91 -3.59 5.59
N MET A 399 -25.64 -2.93 6.49
CA MET A 399 -25.32 -2.85 7.90
C MET A 399 -26.03 -3.96 8.68
N THR A 400 -25.38 -4.46 9.73
CA THR A 400 -25.92 -5.47 10.66
C THR A 400 -25.92 -4.96 12.09
N SER A 401 -26.53 -5.70 13.02
CA SER A 401 -26.60 -5.34 14.44
C SER A 401 -25.23 -5.11 15.11
N LEU A 402 -24.18 -5.72 14.59
CA LEU A 402 -22.81 -5.49 15.07
C LEU A 402 -22.22 -4.17 14.57
N ASN A 403 -22.81 -3.60 13.52
CA ASN A 403 -22.30 -2.43 12.79
C ASN A 403 -23.43 -1.41 12.64
N ASP A 404 -23.81 -0.81 13.73
CA ASP A 404 -24.97 0.10 13.81
C ASP A 404 -24.68 1.54 13.31
N GLY A 405 -23.49 1.80 12.76
CA GLY A 405 -23.11 3.09 12.19
C GLY A 405 -22.23 2.98 10.93
N ILE A 406 -22.41 3.92 9.99
CA ILE A 406 -21.60 4.00 8.76
C ILE A 406 -20.26 4.65 9.07
N ILE A 407 -20.31 5.76 9.81
CA ILE A 407 -19.14 6.47 10.29
C ILE A 407 -19.18 6.41 11.81
N TYR A 408 -18.17 5.79 12.38
CA TYR A 408 -18.08 5.62 13.82
C TYR A 408 -16.83 6.31 14.36
N ILE A 409 -17.01 7.24 15.29
CA ILE A 409 -15.93 7.91 16.00
C ILE A 409 -15.79 7.25 17.37
N MET A 410 -14.68 6.58 17.56
CA MET A 410 -14.34 5.93 18.81
C MET A 410 -13.78 6.95 19.79
N GLY A 411 -14.39 7.07 20.94
CA GLY A 411 -13.97 8.00 22.01
C GLY A 411 -12.61 7.62 22.64
N ILE A 412 -12.02 8.60 23.32
CA ILE A 412 -10.75 8.47 24.02
C ILE A 412 -10.99 8.17 25.49
N PRO A 413 -10.23 7.26 26.12
CA PRO A 413 -10.24 7.10 27.57
C PRO A 413 -9.87 8.41 28.28
N LYS A 414 -10.61 8.77 29.33
CA LYS A 414 -10.39 10.03 30.11
C LYS A 414 -8.95 10.28 30.57
N GLN A 415 -8.20 9.22 30.85
CA GLN A 415 -6.81 9.30 31.33
C GLN A 415 -5.80 9.73 30.25
N GLU A 416 -6.23 9.77 28.99
CA GLU A 416 -5.35 10.10 27.85
C GLU A 416 -5.58 11.51 27.31
N ASN A 417 -6.57 12.25 27.87
CA ASN A 417 -6.96 13.58 27.40
C ASN A 417 -5.87 14.65 27.48
N GLU A 418 -4.90 14.50 28.39
CA GLU A 418 -3.81 15.48 28.57
C GLU A 418 -2.73 15.42 27.48
N ARG A 419 -2.85 14.45 26.57
CA ARG A 419 -1.80 14.10 25.60
C ARG A 419 -2.01 14.68 24.20
N PHE A 420 -3.09 15.43 24.00
CA PHE A 420 -3.57 15.87 22.69
C PHE A 420 -3.31 17.33 22.34
N GLU A 421 -2.08 17.78 22.36
CA GLU A 421 -1.78 19.16 21.97
C GLU A 421 -1.94 19.46 20.46
N LEU A 422 -1.89 18.47 19.59
CA LEU A 422 -1.93 18.67 18.13
C LEU A 422 -3.30 18.41 17.49
N ALA A 423 -4.19 17.74 18.18
CA ALA A 423 -5.49 17.29 17.63
C ALA A 423 -6.65 18.27 17.87
N LYS A 424 -6.38 19.53 18.10
CA LYS A 424 -7.44 20.51 18.22
C LYS A 424 -8.11 20.68 16.87
N LYS A 425 -9.26 20.04 16.66
CA LYS A 425 -10.29 20.47 15.70
C LYS A 425 -10.39 19.77 14.34
N CYS A 426 -10.24 18.47 14.17
CA CYS A 426 -10.34 18.01 12.80
C CYS A 426 -11.01 16.66 12.64
N LEU A 427 -12.32 16.67 12.45
CA LEU A 427 -13.09 15.56 11.91
C LEU A 427 -13.23 15.74 10.38
N PRO A 428 -13.47 14.67 9.63
CA PRO A 428 -13.57 14.76 8.17
C PRO A 428 -14.79 15.58 7.73
N ASN A 429 -14.66 16.28 6.61
CA ASN A 429 -15.81 16.65 5.82
C ASN A 429 -16.40 15.40 5.19
N ILE A 430 -17.73 15.25 5.25
CA ILE A 430 -18.39 14.02 4.84
C ILE A 430 -19.31 14.32 3.68
N LYS A 431 -19.17 13.57 2.58
CA LYS A 431 -20.11 13.57 1.48
C LYS A 431 -20.52 12.14 1.16
N ILE A 432 -21.84 11.88 1.22
CA ILE A 432 -22.46 10.63 0.80
C ILE A 432 -23.40 10.96 -0.35
N ASP A 433 -23.13 10.41 -1.53
CA ASP A 433 -23.85 10.73 -2.76
C ASP A 433 -24.28 9.47 -3.49
N ASN A 434 -25.56 9.41 -3.87
CA ASN A 434 -26.15 8.32 -4.63
C ASN A 434 -25.87 6.93 -4.01
N CYS A 435 -26.08 6.78 -2.71
CA CYS A 435 -25.80 5.56 -1.97
C CYS A 435 -27.07 4.87 -1.48
N GLN A 436 -26.99 3.53 -1.38
CA GLN A 436 -28.01 2.69 -0.77
C GLN A 436 -27.53 2.22 0.59
N ILE A 437 -28.36 2.39 1.62
CA ILE A 437 -28.05 1.98 2.99
C ILE A 437 -29.12 0.99 3.42
N GLU A 438 -28.73 -0.26 3.65
CA GLU A 438 -29.60 -1.34 4.09
C GLU A 438 -29.25 -1.71 5.53
N PHE A 439 -30.14 -1.49 6.46
CA PHE A 439 -30.00 -2.02 7.82
C PHE A 439 -30.75 -3.34 7.92
N LYS A 440 -30.00 -4.44 7.93
CA LYS A 440 -30.53 -5.80 8.09
C LYS A 440 -30.59 -6.12 9.58
N GLU A 441 -31.65 -6.74 10.00
CA GLU A 441 -31.99 -7.10 11.38
C GLU A 441 -32.72 -6.00 12.18
N PRO A 442 -33.53 -6.39 13.17
CA PRO A 442 -34.28 -5.47 14.00
C PRO A 442 -33.36 -4.72 14.97
N LEU A 443 -32.63 -3.74 14.44
CA LEU A 443 -31.87 -2.80 15.25
C LEU A 443 -32.85 -1.87 15.97
N LYS A 444 -32.64 -1.63 17.26
CA LYS A 444 -33.37 -0.62 17.98
C LYS A 444 -33.11 0.77 17.42
N GLU A 445 -31.88 1.02 17.05
CA GLU A 445 -31.41 2.28 16.49
C GLU A 445 -30.30 2.00 15.47
N CYS A 446 -30.31 2.73 14.35
CA CYS A 446 -29.26 2.71 13.35
C CYS A 446 -28.75 4.13 13.11
N TYR A 447 -27.48 4.27 12.80
CA TYR A 447 -26.82 5.55 12.69
C TYR A 447 -26.10 5.70 11.35
N ILE A 448 -26.24 6.83 10.71
CA ILE A 448 -25.31 7.24 9.63
C ILE A 448 -23.98 7.65 10.28
N PHE A 449 -24.08 8.44 11.34
CA PHE A 449 -22.93 8.91 12.09
C PHE A 449 -23.11 8.56 13.57
N LYS A 450 -22.14 7.89 14.15
CA LYS A 450 -22.16 7.52 15.56
C LYS A 450 -20.87 7.94 16.23
N SER A 451 -20.96 8.57 17.38
CA SER A 451 -19.82 8.88 18.22
C SER A 451 -19.97 8.28 19.62
N ASP A 452 -18.85 7.93 20.24
CA ASP A 452 -18.82 7.52 21.64
C ASP A 452 -18.68 8.76 22.53
N THR A 453 -19.81 9.41 22.83
CA THR A 453 -19.88 10.69 23.57
C THR A 453 -19.32 10.67 24.96
N GLN A 454 -19.37 9.51 25.63
CA GLN A 454 -18.89 9.43 27.02
C GLN A 454 -17.37 9.56 27.14
N ARG A 455 -16.68 9.45 26.02
CA ARG A 455 -15.22 9.39 25.97
C ARG A 455 -14.56 10.46 25.11
N LEU A 456 -15.35 11.31 24.44
CA LEU A 456 -14.79 12.41 23.67
C LEU A 456 -14.59 13.63 24.58
N PRO A 457 -13.39 14.24 24.61
CA PRO A 457 -13.22 15.52 25.30
C PRO A 457 -13.99 16.62 24.57
N ILE A 458 -14.57 17.52 25.35
CA ILE A 458 -15.39 18.68 24.89
C ILE A 458 -14.65 19.57 23.85
N SER A 459 -13.33 19.43 23.76
CA SER A 459 -12.47 20.21 22.84
C SER A 459 -12.25 19.58 21.48
N PHE A 460 -12.91 18.46 21.15
CA PHE A 460 -12.78 17.83 19.85
C PHE A 460 -13.54 18.58 18.77
N GLY A 461 -12.82 18.83 17.74
CA GLY A 461 -13.12 19.61 16.59
C GLY A 461 -14.32 19.24 15.76
N TYR A 462 -14.54 20.07 14.79
CA TYR A 462 -15.75 20.19 14.00
C TYR A 462 -15.71 19.26 12.80
N ILE A 463 -16.87 18.69 12.44
CA ILE A 463 -17.18 18.37 11.05
C ILE A 463 -17.61 19.69 10.42
N SER A 464 -16.84 20.20 9.48
CA SER A 464 -17.17 21.45 8.83
C SER A 464 -18.30 21.27 7.81
N GLN A 465 -18.48 20.07 7.27
CA GLN A 465 -19.53 19.81 6.28
C GLN A 465 -20.01 18.35 6.29
N ILE A 466 -21.33 18.17 6.27
CA ILE A 466 -22.00 16.89 5.99
C ILE A 466 -22.96 17.11 4.83
N VAL A 467 -22.73 16.44 3.70
CA VAL A 467 -23.61 16.45 2.53
C VAL A 467 -24.17 15.06 2.29
N LEU A 468 -25.48 14.91 2.37
CA LEU A 468 -26.21 13.69 2.06
C LEU A 468 -27.08 13.97 0.82
N ASN A 469 -26.76 13.33 -0.30
CA ASN A 469 -27.46 13.54 -1.57
C ASN A 469 -27.90 12.21 -2.17
N LYS A 470 -29.18 12.10 -2.55
CA LYS A 470 -29.78 10.91 -3.16
C LYS A 470 -29.49 9.62 -2.37
N ILE A 471 -29.85 9.60 -1.11
CA ILE A 471 -29.66 8.45 -0.22
C ILE A 471 -30.95 7.64 -0.15
N ASP A 472 -30.86 6.35 -0.49
CA ASP A 472 -31.93 5.39 -0.29
C ASP A 472 -31.65 4.55 0.97
N ILE A 473 -32.49 4.72 1.99
CA ILE A 473 -32.39 3.95 3.23
C ILE A 473 -33.51 2.91 3.29
N SER A 474 -33.13 1.64 3.39
CA SER A 474 -34.03 0.56 3.76
C SER A 474 -33.69 0.05 5.15
N SER A 475 -34.68 -0.06 6.02
CA SER A 475 -34.45 -0.46 7.41
C SER A 475 -35.63 -1.21 7.98
N ASP A 476 -35.35 -2.32 8.63
CA ASP A 476 -36.28 -2.97 9.57
C ASP A 476 -36.16 -2.36 10.98
N ALA A 477 -35.28 -1.39 11.16
CA ALA A 477 -35.07 -0.69 12.42
C ALA A 477 -36.10 0.37 12.70
N VAL A 478 -36.35 0.62 13.98
CA VAL A 478 -37.39 1.56 14.42
C VAL A 478 -37.02 3.02 14.20
N VAL A 479 -35.70 3.34 14.24
CA VAL A 479 -35.24 4.74 14.15
C VAL A 479 -33.90 4.81 13.46
N CYS A 480 -33.77 5.68 12.45
CA CYS A 480 -32.48 6.07 11.87
C CYS A 480 -32.05 7.42 12.46
N LYS A 481 -30.93 7.47 13.12
CA LYS A 481 -30.42 8.68 13.78
C LYS A 481 -29.09 9.10 13.18
N ILE A 482 -28.89 10.42 13.09
CA ILE A 482 -27.55 11.01 13.14
C ILE A 482 -27.35 11.38 14.61
N SER A 483 -26.57 10.59 15.35
CA SER A 483 -26.39 10.84 16.76
C SER A 483 -25.27 11.82 17.02
N ASN A 484 -25.50 12.65 18.03
CA ASN A 484 -24.49 13.47 18.73
C ASN A 484 -23.74 14.47 17.85
N ILE A 485 -24.50 15.18 17.03
CA ILE A 485 -24.05 16.43 16.43
C ILE A 485 -23.79 17.49 17.53
N ASP A 486 -24.37 17.32 18.70
CA ASP A 486 -24.15 18.16 19.90
C ASP A 486 -22.68 18.26 20.37
N LEU A 487 -21.83 17.35 19.91
CA LEU A 487 -20.39 17.46 20.14
C LEU A 487 -19.72 18.46 19.21
N PHE A 488 -20.42 18.94 18.22
CA PHE A 488 -19.95 19.89 17.25
C PHE A 488 -20.49 21.27 17.67
N THR A 489 -19.72 21.97 18.50
CA THR A 489 -20.09 23.27 19.04
C THR A 489 -20.40 24.31 17.97
N ASP A 490 -21.20 25.25 18.31
CA ASP A 490 -21.66 26.56 17.89
C ASP A 490 -21.22 27.15 16.52
N ASP A 491 -20.23 26.63 15.82
CA ASP A 491 -19.80 27.12 14.53
C ASP A 491 -20.20 26.17 13.39
N VAL A 492 -21.36 26.46 12.81
CA VAL A 492 -21.82 26.11 11.46
C VAL A 492 -21.42 24.73 10.93
N ILE A 493 -22.30 23.79 11.17
CA ILE A 493 -22.40 22.61 10.30
C ILE A 493 -23.20 23.04 9.07
N ASP A 494 -22.56 23.12 7.92
CA ASP A 494 -23.30 23.23 6.66
C ASP A 494 -23.89 21.84 6.36
N TYR A 495 -25.14 21.67 6.79
CA TYR A 495 -25.89 20.42 6.62
C TYR A 495 -26.80 20.56 5.41
N LYS A 496 -26.46 19.82 4.36
CA LYS A 496 -27.28 19.77 3.15
C LYS A 496 -27.80 18.35 2.95
N MET A 497 -29.11 18.19 3.04
CA MET A 497 -29.79 16.95 2.71
C MET A 497 -30.70 17.16 1.49
N GLU A 498 -30.32 16.52 0.38
CA GLU A 498 -31.13 16.51 -0.84
C GLU A 498 -31.60 15.09 -1.14
N LYS A 499 -32.91 14.91 -1.26
CA LYS A 499 -33.56 13.65 -1.67
C LYS A 499 -33.21 12.43 -0.82
N LEU A 500 -33.74 12.36 0.37
CA LEU A 500 -33.77 11.14 1.17
C LEU A 500 -34.99 10.33 0.77
N SER A 501 -34.83 9.10 0.30
CA SER A 501 -35.92 8.16 0.15
C SER A 501 -35.85 7.05 1.19
N THR A 502 -37.00 6.64 1.71
CA THR A 502 -37.05 5.59 2.73
C THR A 502 -38.06 4.53 2.29
N LYS A 503 -37.61 3.27 2.28
CA LYS A 503 -38.45 2.11 1.99
C LYS A 503 -38.49 1.22 3.23
N GLY A 504 -39.71 1.01 3.77
CA GLY A 504 -39.95 0.12 4.90
C GLY A 504 -41.31 0.42 5.56
N SER A 505 -41.88 -0.55 6.25
CA SER A 505 -43.17 -0.45 6.92
C SER A 505 -43.13 0.40 8.20
N ASN A 506 -41.95 0.78 8.68
CA ASN A 506 -41.80 1.55 9.91
C ASN A 506 -41.44 2.99 9.60
N LYS A 507 -42.10 3.92 10.28
CA LYS A 507 -41.82 5.35 10.17
C LYS A 507 -40.36 5.61 10.51
N ILE A 508 -39.56 5.90 9.49
CA ILE A 508 -38.29 6.52 9.72
C ILE A 508 -38.58 7.92 10.23
N SER A 509 -38.27 8.17 11.48
CA SER A 509 -38.26 9.55 11.98
C SER A 509 -37.28 10.34 11.11
N PRO A 510 -37.66 11.55 10.68
CA PRO A 510 -36.72 12.42 10.01
C PRO A 510 -35.46 12.44 10.87
N ILE A 511 -34.28 12.46 10.25
CA ILE A 511 -33.02 12.53 10.90
C ILE A 511 -33.12 13.56 12.02
N VAL A 512 -33.16 13.09 13.26
CA VAL A 512 -33.24 13.99 14.41
C VAL A 512 -31.81 14.41 14.68
N VAL A 513 -31.46 15.60 14.20
CA VAL A 513 -30.36 16.36 14.73
C VAL A 513 -30.78 16.77 16.13
N GLN A 514 -30.37 16.05 17.16
CA GLN A 514 -30.54 16.52 18.52
C GLN A 514 -29.48 17.58 18.77
N SER A 515 -29.90 18.81 18.91
CA SER A 515 -29.12 19.97 19.41
C SER A 515 -28.73 19.78 20.86
#